data_4f50273c99c62ea12231badf4e1771f1
#
_entry.id   4f50273c99c62ea12231badf4e1771f1
#
_cell.length_a   1.000
_cell.length_b   1.000
_cell.length_c   1.000
_cell.angle_alpha   90.00
_cell.angle_beta   90.00
_cell.angle_gamma   90.00
#
_symmetry.space_group_name_H-M   'P 1'
#
loop_
_entity.id
_entity.type
_entity.pdbx_description
1 polymer ?
#
loop_
_entity_poly.entity_id
_entity_poly.type
_entity_poly.pdbx_seq_one_letter_code
_entity_poly.pdbx_strand_id
1 'polypeptide(L)'
;MNKKRGASCITTHLLLSLVCNYTRPVVVNAPFTGKDYHLTVTASPEVTWKVEVVSGDLVTATPSGEQSGSGEITLTVAANPAKDPGKKSEVVITNNANDDTYRFVFTQVEKVLLIPEHTMIGQSGPELFENENSKFNKHYMKESDNVALFWEKSFGTNPQNAERKFNPDDLLKMAEEVYDFMKYDLYFGNKEESVTNKYKLIVYVINDSEGGATGGGNYPVGELAIRPHHSGNPNMVYHEVSHSFQYLALWDSGIKDAWFPGPIFEMTSQWTLLRRSPEWIDQEFNHFTNYISGTHRSLGHNDNAYNNPYMFEYWANKHGVEIMSRIFQETTLDDKTESGQLNFIKTYKRLTHINQEQLNEEMYDAASRFITWDLPRIEMAYAARGANVHTCQLVQLGVTYRISPERCPSNYGYNGIKLTVPEAGTTVKVNFRGIINSSEYNIHKPNNAQWRYGFLAVLKDGSRVYGEPSKEDIGSASLQVPENTEHLWLVVAATPKEIYDTGADNQWPYQFTLDNTEPDGDKCRVIKK
;
A
#
# COMPACT_ATOMS: atom_id res chain seq x y z
N MET A 1 9.72 -51.04 6.86
CA MET A 1 10.02 -50.02 5.83
C MET A 1 9.47 -48.67 6.32
N ASN A 2 10.33 -47.88 6.96
CA ASN A 2 9.97 -46.57 7.46
C ASN A 2 9.95 -45.56 6.31
N LYS A 3 8.77 -45.11 5.88
CA LYS A 3 8.64 -43.96 5.01
C LYS A 3 8.92 -42.71 5.87
N LYS A 4 10.07 -42.09 5.68
CA LYS A 4 10.35 -40.73 6.12
C LYS A 4 9.30 -39.79 5.48
N ARG A 5 8.45 -39.18 6.29
CA ARG A 5 7.64 -38.03 5.87
C ARG A 5 8.61 -36.90 5.59
N GLY A 6 8.72 -36.48 4.34
CA GLY A 6 9.46 -35.31 3.95
C GLY A 6 8.76 -34.10 4.57
N ALA A 7 9.44 -33.38 5.44
CA ALA A 7 9.03 -32.04 5.84
C ALA A 7 9.06 -31.16 4.59
N SER A 8 7.92 -30.62 4.19
CA SER A 8 7.85 -29.57 3.18
C SER A 8 8.54 -28.34 3.77
N CYS A 9 9.72 -28.01 3.24
CA CYS A 9 10.43 -26.78 3.63
C CYS A 9 9.64 -25.59 3.05
N ILE A 10 8.94 -24.86 3.89
CA ILE A 10 8.33 -23.58 3.50
C ILE A 10 9.47 -22.58 3.32
N THR A 11 9.65 -22.10 2.11
CA THR A 11 10.73 -21.18 1.75
C THR A 11 10.20 -19.76 1.93
N THR A 12 10.80 -18.98 2.83
CA THR A 12 10.51 -17.56 3.02
C THR A 12 11.38 -16.73 2.10
N HIS A 13 10.78 -15.97 1.20
CA HIS A 13 11.47 -15.03 0.33
C HIS A 13 11.35 -13.61 0.87
N LEU A 14 12.48 -12.96 1.10
CA LEU A 14 12.58 -11.55 1.41
C LEU A 14 13.07 -10.81 0.16
N LEU A 15 12.36 -9.76 -0.26
CA LEU A 15 12.76 -8.96 -1.42
C LEU A 15 13.56 -7.74 -0.96
N LEU A 16 14.81 -7.64 -1.41
CA LEU A 16 15.65 -6.48 -1.19
C LEU A 16 15.96 -5.81 -2.53
N SER A 17 15.52 -4.56 -2.70
CA SER A 17 15.97 -3.73 -3.81
C SER A 17 16.99 -2.72 -3.28
N LEU A 18 18.20 -2.72 -3.80
CA LEU A 18 19.24 -1.74 -3.45
C LEU A 18 18.93 -0.31 -3.94
N VAL A 19 17.75 -0.12 -4.53
CA VAL A 19 17.23 1.20 -4.92
C VAL A 19 16.29 1.79 -3.86
N CYS A 20 15.84 0.97 -2.88
CA CYS A 20 14.94 1.42 -1.82
C CYS A 20 15.74 1.76 -0.55
N ASN A 21 15.56 2.98 -0.03
CA ASN A 21 16.13 3.38 1.26
C ASN A 21 15.35 2.74 2.39
N TYR A 22 15.93 1.70 3.01
CA TYR A 22 15.42 1.13 4.26
C TYR A 22 16.05 1.89 5.43
N THR A 23 15.24 2.60 6.20
CA THR A 23 15.73 3.43 7.29
C THR A 23 15.83 2.69 8.63
N ARG A 24 15.27 1.47 8.71
CA ARG A 24 15.18 0.67 9.93
C ARG A 24 15.64 -0.77 9.73
N PRO A 25 16.18 -1.42 10.77
CA PRO A 25 16.43 -2.85 10.73
C PRO A 25 15.17 -3.66 10.53
N VAL A 26 15.25 -4.73 9.74
CA VAL A 26 14.21 -5.76 9.66
C VAL A 26 14.41 -6.72 10.83
N VAL A 27 13.43 -6.83 11.71
CA VAL A 27 13.45 -7.79 12.83
C VAL A 27 12.86 -9.11 12.38
N VAL A 28 13.68 -10.16 12.29
CA VAL A 28 13.30 -11.51 11.89
C VAL A 28 13.20 -12.40 13.13
N ASN A 29 11.98 -12.90 13.39
CA ASN A 29 11.69 -13.78 14.52
C ASN A 29 11.56 -15.23 14.01
N ALA A 30 12.66 -15.97 14.05
CA ALA A 30 12.73 -17.34 13.58
C ALA A 30 12.21 -18.32 14.64
N PRO A 31 11.71 -19.51 14.24
CA PRO A 31 11.36 -20.56 15.18
C PRO A 31 12.60 -21.18 15.84
N PHE A 32 12.45 -21.76 17.02
CA PHE A 32 13.54 -22.46 17.72
C PHE A 32 14.04 -23.71 16.98
N THR A 33 13.23 -24.24 16.04
CA THR A 33 13.64 -25.36 15.17
C THR A 33 14.67 -24.97 14.12
N GLY A 34 14.92 -23.66 13.95
CA GLY A 34 15.71 -23.12 12.86
C GLY A 34 14.91 -23.03 11.56
N LYS A 35 15.34 -22.15 10.65
CA LYS A 35 14.68 -21.92 9.36
C LYS A 35 15.66 -21.25 8.39
N ASP A 36 15.52 -21.56 7.10
CA ASP A 36 16.18 -20.81 6.03
C ASP A 36 15.29 -19.64 5.56
N TYR A 37 15.92 -18.49 5.37
CA TYR A 37 15.33 -17.30 4.77
C TYR A 37 16.08 -16.99 3.48
N HIS A 38 15.35 -16.76 2.40
CA HIS A 38 15.91 -16.43 1.10
C HIS A 38 15.68 -14.95 0.82
N LEU A 39 16.76 -14.24 0.54
CA LEU A 39 16.75 -12.83 0.25
C LEU A 39 17.21 -12.61 -1.18
N THR A 40 16.34 -12.02 -2.00
CA THR A 40 16.65 -11.64 -3.37
C THR A 40 17.17 -10.21 -3.39
N VAL A 41 18.40 -10.02 -3.85
CA VAL A 41 18.99 -8.71 -4.11
C VAL A 41 18.77 -8.36 -5.58
N THR A 42 18.15 -7.22 -5.84
CA THR A 42 18.00 -6.67 -7.20
C THR A 42 18.92 -5.47 -7.38
N ALA A 43 19.84 -5.56 -8.32
CA ALA A 43 20.81 -4.51 -8.62
C ALA A 43 21.24 -4.55 -10.10
N SER A 44 21.71 -3.43 -10.64
CA SER A 44 22.37 -3.40 -11.95
C SER A 44 23.69 -4.21 -11.91
N PRO A 45 24.14 -4.79 -13.03
CA PRO A 45 25.32 -5.67 -13.07
C PRO A 45 26.61 -5.05 -12.51
N GLU A 46 26.76 -3.74 -12.63
CA GLU A 46 27.92 -2.97 -12.16
C GLU A 46 27.90 -2.63 -10.67
N VAL A 47 26.75 -2.78 -10.00
CA VAL A 47 26.61 -2.50 -8.57
C VAL A 47 27.19 -3.67 -7.79
N THR A 48 28.18 -3.38 -6.94
CA THR A 48 28.72 -4.35 -5.98
C THR A 48 28.11 -4.14 -4.60
N TRP A 49 27.95 -5.24 -3.88
CA TRP A 49 27.41 -5.24 -2.53
C TRP A 49 28.06 -6.33 -1.69
N LYS A 50 27.99 -6.20 -0.38
CA LYS A 50 28.61 -7.12 0.56
C LYS A 50 27.61 -7.59 1.59
N VAL A 51 27.64 -8.87 1.94
CA VAL A 51 26.85 -9.43 3.04
C VAL A 51 27.75 -9.95 4.15
N GLU A 52 27.47 -9.55 5.39
CA GLU A 52 28.22 -9.90 6.59
C GLU A 52 27.31 -10.21 7.78
N VAL A 53 27.64 -11.25 8.52
CA VAL A 53 27.12 -11.46 9.87
C VAL A 53 28.02 -10.67 10.82
N VAL A 54 27.52 -9.51 11.29
CA VAL A 54 28.34 -8.57 12.08
C VAL A 54 28.29 -8.85 13.58
N SER A 55 27.29 -9.62 14.04
CA SER A 55 27.20 -10.04 15.44
C SER A 55 26.43 -11.34 15.60
N GLY A 56 26.73 -12.08 16.68
CA GLY A 56 26.07 -13.33 17.07
C GLY A 56 26.45 -14.54 16.24
N ASP A 57 25.95 -15.71 16.66
CA ASP A 57 26.22 -17.03 16.06
C ASP A 57 24.95 -17.77 15.61
N LEU A 58 23.81 -17.07 15.64
CA LEU A 58 22.52 -17.65 15.33
C LEU A 58 22.32 -17.87 13.83
N VAL A 59 22.93 -17.01 12.97
CA VAL A 59 22.71 -16.98 11.52
C VAL A 59 24.02 -17.18 10.76
N THR A 60 23.91 -17.91 9.65
CA THR A 60 24.96 -17.95 8.62
C THR A 60 24.38 -17.42 7.30
N ALA A 61 25.21 -16.73 6.50
CA ALA A 61 24.83 -16.18 5.21
C ALA A 61 25.57 -16.91 4.07
N THR A 62 24.87 -17.27 2.99
CA THR A 62 25.44 -17.91 1.81
C THR A 62 24.82 -17.29 0.54
N PRO A 63 25.61 -16.68 -0.37
CA PRO A 63 27.04 -16.41 -0.23
C PRO A 63 27.33 -15.38 0.87
N SER A 64 28.58 -15.35 1.34
CA SER A 64 29.10 -14.32 2.23
C SER A 64 30.15 -13.48 1.51
N GLY A 65 30.38 -12.24 1.98
CA GLY A 65 31.35 -11.33 1.39
C GLY A 65 30.82 -10.58 0.16
N GLU A 66 31.74 -10.19 -0.73
CA GLU A 66 31.42 -9.29 -1.86
C GLU A 66 30.75 -10.03 -3.02
N GLN A 67 29.72 -9.40 -3.59
CA GLN A 67 28.91 -9.86 -4.68
C GLN A 67 28.71 -8.73 -5.71
N SER A 68 28.15 -9.02 -6.90
CA SER A 68 27.83 -8.01 -7.91
C SER A 68 26.53 -8.33 -8.64
N GLY A 69 25.83 -7.28 -9.08
CA GLY A 69 24.55 -7.38 -9.76
C GLY A 69 23.46 -8.01 -8.88
N SER A 70 22.40 -8.50 -9.51
CA SER A 70 21.33 -9.21 -8.82
C SER A 70 21.79 -10.59 -8.32
N GLY A 71 21.29 -11.03 -7.16
CA GLY A 71 21.67 -12.32 -6.57
C GLY A 71 20.73 -12.78 -5.46
N GLU A 72 20.92 -14.03 -5.05
CA GLU A 72 20.18 -14.67 -3.95
C GLU A 72 21.11 -14.89 -2.76
N ILE A 73 20.62 -14.62 -1.56
CA ILE A 73 21.29 -14.92 -0.29
C ILE A 73 20.41 -15.87 0.50
N THR A 74 20.98 -16.95 1.00
CA THR A 74 20.33 -17.80 2.00
C THR A 74 20.87 -17.42 3.38
N LEU A 75 19.98 -17.02 4.28
CA LEU A 75 20.26 -16.75 5.68
C LEU A 75 19.73 -17.93 6.50
N THR A 76 20.62 -18.83 6.92
CA THR A 76 20.29 -20.03 7.68
C THR A 76 20.31 -19.73 9.17
N VAL A 77 19.15 -19.77 9.81
CA VAL A 77 19.02 -19.67 11.28
C VAL A 77 19.18 -21.06 11.87
N ALA A 78 20.16 -21.21 12.78
CA ALA A 78 20.44 -22.47 13.43
C ALA A 78 19.31 -22.88 14.40
N ALA A 79 19.10 -24.21 14.54
CA ALA A 79 18.20 -24.73 15.57
C ALA A 79 18.74 -24.41 16.98
N ASN A 80 17.83 -24.08 17.91
CA ASN A 80 18.13 -23.79 19.31
C ASN A 80 17.26 -24.70 20.22
N PRO A 81 17.66 -25.97 20.41
CA PRO A 81 16.88 -26.92 21.21
C PRO A 81 16.70 -26.52 22.66
N ALA A 82 17.63 -25.69 23.19
CA ALA A 82 17.55 -25.17 24.56
C ALA A 82 16.50 -24.08 24.72
N LYS A 83 15.92 -23.59 23.60
CA LYS A 83 14.95 -22.48 23.56
C LYS A 83 15.42 -21.24 24.31
N ASP A 84 16.74 -20.95 24.22
CA ASP A 84 17.33 -19.74 24.82
C ASP A 84 16.87 -18.50 23.99
N PRO A 85 16.02 -17.63 24.56
CA PRO A 85 15.50 -16.45 23.83
C PRO A 85 16.52 -15.32 23.73
N GLY A 86 17.65 -15.43 24.41
CA GLY A 86 18.70 -14.40 24.43
C GLY A 86 19.59 -14.40 23.18
N LYS A 87 19.52 -15.44 22.35
CA LYS A 87 20.33 -15.51 21.13
C LYS A 87 19.85 -14.54 20.07
N LYS A 88 20.78 -13.71 19.60
CA LYS A 88 20.55 -12.75 18.51
C LYS A 88 21.71 -12.79 17.54
N SER A 89 21.44 -12.49 16.26
CA SER A 89 22.46 -12.21 15.25
C SER A 89 22.05 -11.02 14.40
N GLU A 90 23.03 -10.26 13.94
CA GLU A 90 22.80 -9.16 13.01
C GLU A 90 23.51 -9.45 11.69
N VAL A 91 22.77 -9.32 10.61
CA VAL A 91 23.26 -9.41 9.23
C VAL A 91 23.15 -8.04 8.59
N VAL A 92 24.23 -7.60 7.94
CA VAL A 92 24.28 -6.33 7.23
C VAL A 92 24.61 -6.58 5.78
N ILE A 93 23.84 -5.97 4.90
CA ILE A 93 24.13 -5.89 3.47
C ILE A 93 24.49 -4.45 3.16
N THR A 94 25.68 -4.24 2.60
CA THR A 94 26.20 -2.91 2.25
C THR A 94 26.22 -2.76 0.74
N ASN A 95 25.63 -1.69 0.22
CA ASN A 95 25.79 -1.28 -1.18
C ASN A 95 27.11 -0.50 -1.30
N ASN A 96 28.10 -1.07 -2.00
CA ASN A 96 29.42 -0.46 -2.11
C ASN A 96 29.45 0.81 -2.98
N ALA A 97 28.37 1.10 -3.71
CA ALA A 97 28.33 2.30 -4.57
C ALA A 97 28.04 3.60 -3.79
N ASN A 98 27.36 3.50 -2.65
CA ASN A 98 26.90 4.64 -1.86
C ASN A 98 26.98 4.45 -0.34
N ASP A 99 27.54 3.32 0.12
CA ASP A 99 27.66 2.92 1.53
C ASP A 99 26.29 2.74 2.24
N ASP A 100 25.20 2.63 1.53
CA ASP A 100 23.91 2.32 2.13
C ASP A 100 23.92 0.93 2.76
N THR A 101 23.36 0.81 3.96
CA THR A 101 23.31 -0.44 4.70
C THR A 101 21.88 -0.90 4.95
N TYR A 102 21.66 -2.20 4.77
CA TYR A 102 20.42 -2.90 5.07
C TYR A 102 20.66 -3.88 6.20
N ARG A 103 19.92 -3.71 7.31
CA ARG A 103 20.16 -4.45 8.54
C ARG A 103 19.05 -5.43 8.84
N PHE A 104 19.42 -6.66 9.17
CA PHE A 104 18.51 -7.72 9.60
C PHE A 104 18.92 -8.16 11.00
N VAL A 105 18.01 -8.08 11.96
CA VAL A 105 18.22 -8.54 13.34
C VAL A 105 17.42 -9.82 13.53
N PHE A 106 18.13 -10.94 13.69
CA PHE A 106 17.54 -12.25 13.91
C PHE A 106 17.44 -12.54 15.41
N THR A 107 16.23 -12.96 15.81
CA THR A 107 15.94 -13.51 17.13
C THR A 107 15.18 -14.81 16.97
N GLN A 108 15.05 -15.60 18.04
CA GLN A 108 14.21 -16.79 18.02
C GLN A 108 13.07 -16.65 19.01
N VAL A 109 11.87 -17.04 18.56
CA VAL A 109 10.65 -17.00 19.36
C VAL A 109 9.78 -18.23 19.06
N GLU A 110 8.98 -18.63 20.04
CA GLU A 110 7.88 -19.59 19.84
C GLU A 110 6.57 -18.85 20.02
N LYS A 111 5.77 -18.83 18.97
CA LYS A 111 4.47 -18.16 19.03
C LYS A 111 3.43 -19.10 19.63
N VAL A 112 2.59 -18.54 20.47
CA VAL A 112 1.53 -19.27 21.15
C VAL A 112 0.23 -19.14 20.35
N LEU A 113 -0.49 -20.25 20.20
CA LEU A 113 -1.89 -20.19 19.79
C LEU A 113 -2.73 -19.68 20.96
N LEU A 114 -3.22 -18.46 20.81
CA LEU A 114 -4.15 -17.84 21.76
C LEU A 114 -5.53 -17.71 21.09
N ILE A 115 -6.52 -18.43 21.59
CA ILE A 115 -7.91 -18.24 21.17
C ILE A 115 -8.47 -17.04 21.94
N PRO A 116 -8.93 -15.97 21.27
CA PRO A 116 -9.53 -14.82 21.95
C PRO A 116 -10.88 -15.21 22.60
N GLU A 117 -11.27 -14.45 23.63
CA GLU A 117 -12.60 -14.64 24.25
C GLU A 117 -13.75 -14.40 23.27
N HIS A 118 -13.57 -13.46 22.37
CA HIS A 118 -14.50 -13.16 21.28
C HIS A 118 -13.78 -13.37 19.97
N THR A 119 -14.22 -14.30 19.15
CA THR A 119 -13.68 -14.53 17.82
C THR A 119 -14.58 -13.90 16.76
N MET A 120 -14.02 -13.55 15.61
CA MET A 120 -14.78 -12.97 14.51
C MET A 120 -15.81 -13.95 13.89
N ILE A 121 -15.72 -15.25 14.20
CA ILE A 121 -16.68 -16.27 13.75
C ILE A 121 -17.85 -16.47 14.72
N GLY A 122 -17.91 -15.74 15.83
CA GLY A 122 -18.98 -15.83 16.83
C GLY A 122 -18.90 -17.05 17.75
N GLN A 123 -17.95 -17.98 17.58
CA GLN A 123 -17.65 -19.02 18.56
C GLN A 123 -16.63 -18.46 19.54
N SER A 124 -17.05 -18.20 20.77
CA SER A 124 -16.24 -17.49 21.77
C SER A 124 -15.76 -18.41 22.88
N GLY A 125 -14.56 -18.10 23.40
CA GLY A 125 -13.93 -18.81 24.52
C GLY A 125 -13.09 -20.01 24.09
N PRO A 126 -11.87 -20.15 24.65
CA PRO A 126 -10.96 -21.25 24.31
C PRO A 126 -11.53 -22.63 24.65
N GLU A 127 -12.40 -22.74 25.65
CA GLU A 127 -13.03 -24.02 26.06
C GLU A 127 -13.92 -24.61 24.96
N LEU A 128 -14.51 -23.78 24.07
CA LEU A 128 -15.29 -24.27 22.94
C LEU A 128 -14.42 -24.93 21.87
N PHE A 129 -13.16 -24.53 21.75
CA PHE A 129 -12.22 -25.15 20.83
C PHE A 129 -11.66 -26.47 21.37
N GLU A 130 -11.76 -26.71 22.69
CA GLU A 130 -11.46 -28.00 23.32
C GLU A 130 -12.65 -28.99 23.25
N ASN A 131 -13.85 -28.50 23.01
CA ASN A 131 -15.06 -29.34 22.94
C ASN A 131 -15.21 -29.92 21.53
N GLU A 132 -15.10 -31.25 21.40
CA GLU A 132 -15.24 -32.00 20.15
C GLU A 132 -16.57 -31.79 19.41
N ASN A 133 -17.62 -31.34 20.12
CA ASN A 133 -18.94 -31.06 19.56
C ASN A 133 -19.06 -29.66 18.98
N SER A 134 -18.14 -28.77 19.29
CA SER A 134 -18.16 -27.41 18.76
C SER A 134 -17.92 -27.38 17.26
N LYS A 135 -18.44 -26.34 16.63
CA LYS A 135 -18.36 -26.11 15.18
C LYS A 135 -16.90 -26.05 14.72
N PHE A 136 -16.06 -25.32 15.45
CA PHE A 136 -14.61 -25.27 15.31
C PHE A 136 -13.99 -25.90 16.57
N ASN A 137 -13.06 -26.81 16.39
CA ASN A 137 -12.33 -27.41 17.50
C ASN A 137 -10.96 -27.93 17.03
N LYS A 138 -10.08 -28.28 17.98
CA LYS A 138 -8.71 -28.69 17.73
C LYS A 138 -8.51 -29.97 16.90
N HIS A 139 -9.56 -30.77 16.68
CA HIS A 139 -9.48 -31.94 15.81
C HIS A 139 -9.54 -31.57 14.32
N TYR A 140 -9.98 -30.32 14.01
CA TYR A 140 -10.16 -29.80 12.67
C TYR A 140 -9.28 -28.56 12.48
N MET A 141 -7.96 -28.75 12.66
CA MET A 141 -6.98 -27.68 12.52
C MET A 141 -5.64 -28.19 11.98
N LYS A 142 -4.85 -27.25 11.49
CA LYS A 142 -3.41 -27.37 11.21
C LYS A 142 -2.69 -26.11 11.67
N GLU A 143 -1.42 -26.26 12.01
CA GLU A 143 -0.56 -25.15 12.42
C GLU A 143 0.73 -25.12 11.61
N SER A 144 1.25 -23.90 11.44
CA SER A 144 2.59 -23.60 11.00
C SER A 144 3.31 -22.73 12.05
N ASP A 145 4.45 -22.15 11.73
CA ASP A 145 5.20 -21.31 12.68
C ASP A 145 4.39 -20.07 13.12
N ASN A 146 3.68 -19.45 12.19
CA ASN A 146 3.01 -18.17 12.40
C ASN A 146 1.49 -18.24 12.36
N VAL A 147 0.91 -19.32 11.86
CA VAL A 147 -0.53 -19.41 11.55
C VAL A 147 -1.14 -20.66 12.16
N ALA A 148 -2.36 -20.52 12.69
CA ALA A 148 -3.23 -21.64 13.06
C ALA A 148 -4.48 -21.61 12.15
N LEU A 149 -4.71 -22.67 11.40
CA LEU A 149 -5.82 -22.83 10.48
C LEU A 149 -6.85 -23.76 11.08
N PHE A 150 -8.05 -23.26 11.36
CA PHE A 150 -9.22 -24.04 11.77
C PHE A 150 -10.23 -24.15 10.63
N TRP A 151 -10.93 -25.28 10.57
CA TRP A 151 -12.09 -25.42 9.69
C TRP A 151 -13.27 -26.05 10.40
N GLU A 152 -14.46 -25.79 9.91
CA GLU A 152 -15.67 -26.34 10.50
C GLU A 152 -15.67 -27.89 10.48
N LYS A 153 -16.14 -28.48 11.57
CA LYS A 153 -16.34 -29.94 11.73
C LYS A 153 -17.10 -30.57 10.55
N SER A 154 -18.01 -29.81 9.93
CA SER A 154 -18.79 -30.25 8.76
C SER A 154 -17.97 -30.61 7.52
N PHE A 155 -16.70 -30.19 7.41
CA PHE A 155 -15.78 -30.62 6.36
C PHE A 155 -15.20 -32.03 6.60
N GLY A 156 -15.32 -32.57 7.82
CA GLY A 156 -14.62 -33.77 8.24
C GLY A 156 -13.12 -33.55 8.45
N THR A 157 -12.40 -34.65 8.67
CA THR A 157 -10.95 -34.61 8.93
C THR A 157 -10.11 -34.38 7.67
N ASN A 158 -10.69 -34.56 6.48
CA ASN A 158 -10.06 -34.26 5.20
C ASN A 158 -10.94 -33.34 4.34
N PRO A 159 -10.78 -32.02 4.45
CA PRO A 159 -11.58 -31.05 3.69
C PRO A 159 -11.50 -31.18 2.17
N GLN A 160 -10.46 -31.81 1.63
CA GLN A 160 -10.34 -32.05 0.19
C GLN A 160 -11.38 -33.05 -0.34
N ASN A 161 -11.99 -33.84 0.53
CA ASN A 161 -13.05 -34.80 0.21
C ASN A 161 -14.46 -34.24 0.48
N ALA A 162 -14.58 -33.04 1.02
CA ALA A 162 -15.87 -32.41 1.29
C ALA A 162 -16.56 -31.96 0.00
N GLU A 163 -17.86 -31.73 0.04
CA GLU A 163 -18.63 -31.19 -1.07
C GLU A 163 -18.09 -29.81 -1.50
N ARG A 164 -17.90 -28.91 -0.52
CA ARG A 164 -17.21 -27.63 -0.68
C ARG A 164 -15.76 -27.77 -0.27
N LYS A 165 -14.97 -28.38 -1.12
CA LYS A 165 -13.58 -28.73 -0.83
C LYS A 165 -12.64 -27.52 -0.84
N PHE A 166 -11.61 -27.60 -0.01
CA PHE A 166 -10.43 -26.74 -0.07
C PHE A 166 -9.18 -27.55 0.33
N ASN A 167 -8.01 -27.02 0.02
CA ASN A 167 -6.75 -27.63 0.43
C ASN A 167 -6.18 -26.89 1.66
N PRO A 168 -6.19 -27.49 2.86
CA PRO A 168 -5.65 -26.86 4.07
C PRO A 168 -4.15 -26.55 3.98
N ASP A 169 -3.36 -27.39 3.28
CA ASP A 169 -1.92 -27.20 3.18
C ASP A 169 -1.59 -26.00 2.29
N ASP A 170 -2.30 -25.85 1.17
CA ASP A 170 -2.11 -24.71 0.26
C ASP A 170 -2.54 -23.39 0.93
N LEU A 171 -3.69 -23.41 1.64
CA LEU A 171 -4.16 -22.20 2.34
C LEU A 171 -3.21 -21.82 3.49
N LEU A 172 -2.75 -22.80 4.28
CA LEU A 172 -1.80 -22.56 5.37
C LEU A 172 -0.48 -22.00 4.84
N LYS A 173 0.04 -22.57 3.73
CA LYS A 173 1.24 -22.08 3.06
C LYS A 173 1.05 -20.64 2.59
N MET A 174 -0.07 -20.34 1.91
CA MET A 174 -0.38 -18.99 1.44
C MET A 174 -0.49 -17.98 2.60
N ALA A 175 -1.12 -18.36 3.70
CA ALA A 175 -1.23 -17.51 4.89
C ALA A 175 0.14 -17.22 5.53
N GLU A 176 1.06 -18.20 5.53
CA GLU A 176 2.45 -17.99 5.95
C GLU A 176 3.20 -17.02 5.01
N GLU A 177 3.04 -17.18 3.70
CA GLU A 177 3.66 -16.29 2.71
C GLU A 177 3.17 -14.84 2.89
N VAL A 178 1.87 -14.65 3.11
CA VAL A 178 1.31 -13.32 3.39
C VAL A 178 1.82 -12.79 4.72
N TYR A 179 1.89 -13.64 5.75
CA TYR A 179 2.40 -13.24 7.06
C TYR A 179 3.83 -12.68 6.95
N ASP A 180 4.71 -13.43 6.28
CA ASP A 180 6.10 -13.04 6.08
C ASP A 180 6.18 -11.75 5.24
N PHE A 181 5.40 -11.64 4.16
CA PHE A 181 5.34 -10.45 3.30
C PHE A 181 4.90 -9.19 4.08
N MET A 182 3.81 -9.29 4.84
CA MET A 182 3.33 -8.15 5.63
C MET A 182 4.37 -7.69 6.66
N LYS A 183 5.02 -8.64 7.30
CA LYS A 183 5.94 -8.37 8.39
C LYS A 183 7.32 -7.92 7.93
N TYR A 184 7.89 -8.56 6.92
CA TYR A 184 9.28 -8.37 6.54
C TYR A 184 9.46 -7.47 5.31
N ASP A 185 8.52 -7.52 4.34
CA ASP A 185 8.59 -6.66 3.16
C ASP A 185 7.85 -5.33 3.36
N LEU A 186 6.73 -5.33 4.11
CA LEU A 186 5.91 -4.13 4.35
C LEU A 186 6.03 -3.58 5.78
N TYR A 187 6.78 -4.23 6.66
CA TYR A 187 7.10 -3.81 8.03
C TYR A 187 5.92 -3.72 9.01
N PHE A 188 4.76 -4.28 8.70
CA PHE A 188 3.65 -4.33 9.63
C PHE A 188 3.95 -5.29 10.79
N GLY A 189 3.91 -4.79 12.03
CA GLY A 189 4.29 -5.58 13.20
C GLY A 189 5.78 -5.92 13.25
N ASN A 190 6.63 -5.26 12.46
CA ASN A 190 8.07 -5.47 12.44
C ASN A 190 8.77 -4.61 13.49
N LYS A 191 8.57 -4.96 14.75
CA LYS A 191 9.31 -4.41 15.89
C LYS A 191 9.41 -5.46 17.01
N GLU A 192 10.41 -5.33 17.87
CA GLU A 192 10.78 -6.36 18.86
C GLU A 192 9.61 -6.72 19.80
N GLU A 193 8.82 -5.74 20.20
CA GLU A 193 7.73 -5.95 21.16
C GLU A 193 6.34 -6.13 20.55
N SER A 194 6.26 -6.28 19.22
CA SER A 194 4.98 -6.48 18.55
C SER A 194 4.24 -7.72 19.04
N VAL A 195 2.92 -7.62 19.11
CA VAL A 195 2.05 -8.78 19.39
C VAL A 195 2.18 -9.88 18.34
N THR A 196 2.60 -9.54 17.12
CA THR A 196 2.91 -10.51 16.05
C THR A 196 4.05 -11.45 16.41
N ASN A 197 4.89 -11.11 17.40
CA ASN A 197 5.98 -11.97 17.88
C ASN A 197 5.52 -12.97 18.93
N LYS A 198 4.33 -12.79 19.49
CA LYS A 198 3.83 -13.56 20.64
C LYS A 198 2.74 -14.57 20.25
N TYR A 199 1.89 -14.20 19.30
CA TYR A 199 0.70 -14.97 18.96
C TYR A 199 0.64 -15.31 17.47
N LYS A 200 0.05 -16.49 17.18
CA LYS A 200 -0.24 -16.91 15.81
C LYS A 200 -1.44 -16.14 15.26
N LEU A 201 -1.41 -15.86 13.95
CA LEU A 201 -2.60 -15.47 13.19
C LEU A 201 -3.56 -16.67 13.14
N ILE A 202 -4.87 -16.44 13.28
CA ILE A 202 -5.86 -17.51 13.19
C ILE A 202 -6.66 -17.36 11.88
N VAL A 203 -6.75 -18.45 11.14
CA VAL A 203 -7.57 -18.55 9.94
C VAL A 203 -8.72 -19.52 10.18
N TYR A 204 -9.96 -19.10 9.89
CA TYR A 204 -11.15 -19.93 10.00
C TYR A 204 -11.76 -20.17 8.61
N VAL A 205 -11.93 -21.45 8.24
CA VAL A 205 -12.65 -21.81 7.01
C VAL A 205 -14.08 -22.19 7.35
N ILE A 206 -15.02 -21.37 6.89
CA ILE A 206 -16.45 -21.50 7.14
C ILE A 206 -17.07 -22.31 6.00
N ASN A 207 -17.82 -23.37 6.32
CA ASN A 207 -18.49 -24.21 5.32
C ASN A 207 -19.79 -23.57 4.82
N ASP A 208 -19.64 -22.52 4.05
CA ASP A 208 -20.72 -21.77 3.44
C ASP A 208 -20.47 -21.58 1.95
N SER A 209 -21.53 -21.51 1.16
CA SER A 209 -21.50 -21.22 -0.28
C SER A 209 -21.58 -19.73 -0.58
N GLU A 210 -22.04 -18.95 0.39
CA GLU A 210 -22.27 -17.51 0.25
C GLU A 210 -21.31 -16.71 1.11
N GLY A 211 -21.10 -15.45 0.76
CA GLY A 211 -20.21 -14.54 1.46
C GLY A 211 -18.77 -14.59 0.98
N GLY A 212 -18.02 -13.56 1.36
CA GLY A 212 -16.62 -13.34 1.02
C GLY A 212 -15.65 -13.90 2.06
N ALA A 213 -14.52 -13.26 2.14
CA ALA A 213 -13.59 -13.35 3.25
C ALA A 213 -13.71 -12.09 4.12
N THR A 214 -13.18 -12.12 5.31
CA THR A 214 -13.11 -10.97 6.23
C THR A 214 -11.86 -11.10 7.08
N GLY A 215 -10.99 -10.11 6.98
CA GLY A 215 -9.81 -9.97 7.83
C GLY A 215 -10.02 -8.98 8.95
N GLY A 216 -9.27 -9.14 10.03
CA GLY A 216 -9.37 -8.27 11.21
C GLY A 216 -8.73 -8.90 12.42
N GLY A 217 -9.39 -8.83 13.55
CA GLY A 217 -8.93 -9.51 14.75
C GLY A 217 -9.60 -9.04 16.03
N ASN A 218 -9.29 -9.76 17.08
CA ASN A 218 -9.64 -9.41 18.45
C ASN A 218 -8.36 -9.39 19.29
N TYR A 219 -8.10 -8.24 19.92
CA TYR A 219 -6.85 -8.04 20.64
C TYR A 219 -6.52 -9.20 21.58
N PRO A 220 -5.31 -9.76 21.55
CA PRO A 220 -4.14 -9.37 20.73
C PRO A 220 -3.89 -10.24 19.49
N VAL A 221 -4.90 -10.86 18.91
CA VAL A 221 -4.80 -11.87 17.84
C VAL A 221 -5.41 -11.34 16.54
N GLY A 222 -4.67 -11.48 15.46
CA GLY A 222 -5.19 -11.28 14.10
C GLY A 222 -6.00 -12.48 13.64
N GLU A 223 -7.10 -12.25 12.92
CA GLU A 223 -8.04 -13.29 12.50
C GLU A 223 -8.43 -13.10 11.03
N LEU A 224 -8.61 -14.21 10.32
CA LEU A 224 -9.18 -14.28 8.98
C LEU A 224 -10.33 -15.30 8.97
N ALA A 225 -11.50 -14.91 8.52
CA ALA A 225 -12.58 -15.83 8.19
C ALA A 225 -12.77 -15.92 6.68
N ILE A 226 -12.71 -17.11 6.09
CA ILE A 226 -12.72 -17.32 4.64
C ILE A 226 -13.63 -18.49 4.26
N ARG A 227 -14.18 -18.48 3.03
CA ARG A 227 -14.97 -19.56 2.46
C ARG A 227 -14.15 -20.39 1.49
N PRO A 228 -14.50 -21.68 1.26
CA PRO A 228 -13.72 -22.59 0.41
C PRO A 228 -13.42 -22.06 -0.99
N HIS A 229 -14.40 -21.39 -1.63
CA HIS A 229 -14.26 -20.87 -2.98
C HIS A 229 -13.29 -19.68 -3.09
N HIS A 230 -12.95 -19.03 -1.97
CA HIS A 230 -11.94 -17.98 -1.89
C HIS A 230 -10.58 -18.45 -1.37
N SER A 231 -10.52 -19.64 -0.76
CA SER A 231 -9.31 -20.15 -0.10
C SER A 231 -8.10 -20.36 -1.01
N GLY A 232 -8.34 -20.48 -2.32
CA GLY A 232 -7.30 -20.58 -3.35
C GLY A 232 -7.02 -19.27 -4.10
N ASN A 233 -7.66 -18.17 -3.72
CA ASN A 233 -7.45 -16.86 -4.35
C ASN A 233 -6.39 -16.05 -3.60
N PRO A 234 -5.17 -15.87 -4.16
CA PRO A 234 -4.12 -15.13 -3.48
C PRO A 234 -4.50 -13.67 -3.18
N ASN A 235 -5.16 -12.97 -4.11
CA ASN A 235 -5.55 -11.58 -3.90
C ASN A 235 -6.50 -11.46 -2.69
N MET A 236 -7.46 -12.38 -2.56
CA MET A 236 -8.37 -12.39 -1.41
C MET A 236 -7.61 -12.62 -0.10
N VAL A 237 -6.73 -13.62 -0.04
CA VAL A 237 -5.99 -13.95 1.19
C VAL A 237 -5.03 -12.81 1.57
N TYR A 238 -4.31 -12.21 0.60
CA TYR A 238 -3.42 -11.08 0.85
C TYR A 238 -4.19 -9.84 1.32
N HIS A 239 -5.32 -9.54 0.69
CA HIS A 239 -6.17 -8.42 1.08
C HIS A 239 -6.64 -8.55 2.53
N GLU A 240 -7.26 -9.68 2.87
CA GLU A 240 -7.88 -9.89 4.17
C GLU A 240 -6.86 -10.06 5.31
N VAL A 241 -5.76 -10.78 5.09
CA VAL A 241 -4.69 -10.87 6.09
C VAL A 241 -4.06 -9.50 6.34
N SER A 242 -4.00 -8.63 5.33
CA SER A 242 -3.49 -7.28 5.53
C SER A 242 -4.32 -6.49 6.54
N HIS A 243 -5.65 -6.68 6.57
CA HIS A 243 -6.50 -6.10 7.61
C HIS A 243 -6.10 -6.56 9.02
N SER A 244 -5.81 -7.87 9.18
CA SER A 244 -5.33 -8.38 10.47
C SER A 244 -4.05 -7.64 10.91
N PHE A 245 -3.10 -7.44 10.00
CA PHE A 245 -1.86 -6.73 10.30
C PHE A 245 -2.04 -5.23 10.55
N GLN A 246 -3.01 -4.58 9.90
CA GLN A 246 -3.36 -3.19 10.18
C GLN A 246 -3.86 -3.03 11.63
N TYR A 247 -4.75 -3.93 12.09
CA TYR A 247 -5.22 -3.95 13.48
C TYR A 247 -4.09 -4.23 14.47
N LEU A 248 -3.26 -5.26 14.20
CA LEU A 248 -2.12 -5.59 15.05
C LEU A 248 -1.13 -4.42 15.16
N ALA A 249 -0.84 -3.75 14.04
CA ALA A 249 0.04 -2.58 14.01
C ALA A 249 -0.54 -1.39 14.80
N LEU A 250 -1.85 -1.14 14.68
CA LEU A 250 -2.52 -0.10 15.44
C LEU A 250 -2.54 -0.41 16.93
N TRP A 251 -2.73 -1.66 17.32
CA TRP A 251 -2.63 -2.07 18.73
C TRP A 251 -1.20 -1.95 19.28
N ASP A 252 -0.19 -2.19 18.45
CA ASP A 252 1.22 -1.96 18.79
C ASP A 252 1.54 -0.48 19.05
N SER A 253 0.72 0.47 18.55
CA SER A 253 0.82 1.90 18.88
C SER A 253 0.30 2.22 20.29
N GLY A 254 -0.37 1.27 20.95
CA GLY A 254 -1.06 1.45 22.23
C GLY A 254 -2.52 1.91 22.11
N ILE A 255 -3.01 2.15 20.89
CA ILE A 255 -4.39 2.58 20.64
C ILE A 255 -5.25 1.34 20.41
N LYS A 256 -6.21 1.08 21.32
CA LYS A 256 -7.07 -0.12 21.27
C LYS A 256 -8.52 0.19 20.87
N ASP A 257 -8.98 1.42 21.14
CA ASP A 257 -10.37 1.81 21.03
C ASP A 257 -10.62 2.91 19.99
N ALA A 258 -9.64 3.16 19.13
CA ALA A 258 -9.76 4.14 18.05
C ALA A 258 -9.06 3.64 16.79
N TRP A 259 -9.60 4.00 15.64
CA TRP A 259 -9.07 3.68 14.31
C TRP A 259 -9.18 4.88 13.39
N PHE A 260 -8.50 4.78 12.27
CA PHE A 260 -8.64 5.75 11.21
C PHE A 260 -10.02 5.63 10.58
N PRO A 261 -10.76 6.74 10.43
CA PRO A 261 -12.00 6.74 9.66
C PRO A 261 -11.73 6.68 8.16
N GLY A 262 -12.79 6.34 7.41
CA GLY A 262 -12.77 6.33 5.96
C GLY A 262 -12.03 5.12 5.36
N PRO A 263 -11.59 5.22 4.12
CA PRO A 263 -11.21 4.08 3.29
C PRO A 263 -9.78 3.59 3.50
N ILE A 264 -9.00 4.12 4.43
CA ILE A 264 -7.56 3.85 4.54
C ILE A 264 -7.22 2.37 4.73
N PHE A 265 -8.06 1.63 5.47
CA PHE A 265 -7.85 0.19 5.68
C PHE A 265 -7.93 -0.55 4.34
N GLU A 266 -8.98 -0.31 3.56
CA GLU A 266 -9.17 -0.92 2.25
C GLU A 266 -8.09 -0.46 1.25
N MET A 267 -7.80 0.84 1.20
CA MET A 267 -6.75 1.40 0.34
C MET A 267 -5.38 0.76 0.64
N THR A 268 -5.08 0.52 1.92
CA THR A 268 -3.82 -0.12 2.32
C THR A 268 -3.81 -1.60 1.94
N SER A 269 -4.94 -2.31 2.04
CA SER A 269 -5.05 -3.69 1.57
C SER A 269 -4.86 -3.80 0.06
N GLN A 270 -5.43 -2.89 -0.71
CA GLN A 270 -5.19 -2.81 -2.16
C GLN A 270 -3.74 -2.43 -2.49
N TRP A 271 -3.11 -1.58 -1.69
CA TRP A 271 -1.69 -1.29 -1.83
C TRP A 271 -0.82 -2.52 -1.55
N THR A 272 -1.22 -3.37 -0.60
CA THR A 272 -0.57 -4.67 -0.36
C THR A 272 -0.59 -5.56 -1.62
N LEU A 273 -1.73 -5.60 -2.33
CA LEU A 273 -1.83 -6.33 -3.61
C LEU A 273 -0.93 -5.73 -4.69
N LEU A 274 -0.93 -4.41 -4.82
CA LEU A 274 -0.06 -3.68 -5.76
C LEU A 274 1.44 -3.92 -5.44
N ARG A 275 1.81 -3.96 -4.16
CA ARG A 275 3.19 -4.24 -3.73
C ARG A 275 3.58 -5.69 -3.98
N ARG A 276 2.65 -6.63 -3.82
CA ARG A 276 2.86 -8.03 -4.15
C ARG A 276 3.07 -8.22 -5.66
N SER A 277 2.27 -7.56 -6.50
CA SER A 277 2.29 -7.71 -7.96
C SER A 277 2.10 -6.36 -8.64
N PRO A 278 3.13 -5.80 -9.31
CA PRO A 278 2.97 -4.61 -10.14
C PRO A 278 1.91 -4.77 -11.23
N GLU A 279 1.67 -6.02 -11.68
CA GLU A 279 0.64 -6.40 -12.66
C GLU A 279 -0.78 -6.41 -12.07
N TRP A 280 -0.97 -5.88 -10.86
CA TRP A 280 -2.29 -5.74 -10.23
C TRP A 280 -3.29 -5.01 -11.14
N ILE A 281 -2.85 -4.06 -11.96
CA ILE A 281 -3.69 -3.38 -12.96
C ILE A 281 -4.37 -4.38 -13.92
N ASP A 282 -3.70 -5.48 -14.29
CA ASP A 282 -4.26 -6.49 -15.18
C ASP A 282 -5.19 -7.47 -14.46
N GLN A 283 -4.92 -7.70 -13.17
CA GLN A 283 -5.71 -8.62 -12.35
C GLN A 283 -7.02 -8.00 -11.90
N GLU A 284 -7.01 -6.68 -11.59
CA GLU A 284 -8.14 -5.95 -11.02
C GLU A 284 -8.40 -4.62 -11.77
N PHE A 285 -8.47 -4.70 -13.09
CA PHE A 285 -8.57 -3.55 -13.98
C PHE A 285 -9.80 -2.67 -13.73
N ASN A 286 -10.89 -3.23 -13.20
CA ASN A 286 -12.08 -2.48 -12.79
C ASN A 286 -11.75 -1.44 -11.69
N HIS A 287 -10.89 -1.77 -10.72
CA HIS A 287 -10.48 -0.82 -9.69
C HIS A 287 -9.64 0.33 -10.27
N PHE A 288 -8.75 0.01 -11.21
CA PHE A 288 -8.00 1.03 -11.94
C PHE A 288 -8.91 1.98 -12.71
N THR A 289 -9.87 1.46 -13.48
CA THR A 289 -10.81 2.29 -14.26
C THR A 289 -11.71 3.15 -13.36
N ASN A 290 -12.14 2.62 -12.21
CA ASN A 290 -12.87 3.38 -11.21
C ASN A 290 -12.04 4.53 -10.63
N TYR A 291 -10.77 4.27 -10.32
CA TYR A 291 -9.85 5.33 -9.87
C TYR A 291 -9.73 6.44 -10.92
N ILE A 292 -9.42 6.10 -12.19
CA ILE A 292 -9.29 7.07 -13.27
C ILE A 292 -10.55 7.92 -13.45
N SER A 293 -11.73 7.31 -13.28
CA SER A 293 -13.00 8.05 -13.33
C SER A 293 -13.23 8.97 -12.13
N GLY A 294 -12.53 8.74 -11.03
CA GLY A 294 -12.70 9.37 -9.72
C GLY A 294 -11.53 10.23 -9.23
N THR A 295 -10.53 10.56 -10.04
CA THR A 295 -9.33 11.30 -9.62
C THR A 295 -9.60 12.67 -8.96
N HIS A 296 -10.76 13.26 -9.23
CA HIS A 296 -11.23 14.50 -8.61
C HIS A 296 -11.74 14.32 -7.17
N ARG A 297 -11.99 13.08 -6.72
CA ARG A 297 -12.48 12.81 -5.36
C ARG A 297 -11.38 13.04 -4.34
N SER A 298 -11.79 13.39 -3.11
CA SER A 298 -10.81 13.54 -2.02
C SER A 298 -10.07 12.24 -1.76
N LEU A 299 -8.83 12.33 -1.30
CA LEU A 299 -8.03 11.15 -0.95
C LEU A 299 -8.79 10.22 0.02
N GLY A 300 -9.48 10.78 1.02
CA GLY A 300 -10.27 10.04 1.99
C GLY A 300 -11.73 9.75 1.57
N HIS A 301 -12.08 9.85 0.28
CA HIS A 301 -13.42 9.54 -0.20
C HIS A 301 -13.68 8.01 -0.17
N ASN A 302 -14.87 7.59 0.27
CA ASN A 302 -15.21 6.16 0.40
C ASN A 302 -15.07 5.36 -0.90
N ASP A 303 -15.35 5.97 -2.06
CA ASP A 303 -15.16 5.31 -3.36
C ASP A 303 -13.69 5.01 -3.68
N ASN A 304 -12.74 5.56 -2.92
CA ASN A 304 -11.32 5.23 -3.05
C ASN A 304 -10.94 3.94 -2.31
N ALA A 305 -11.81 3.38 -1.47
CA ALA A 305 -11.53 2.22 -0.62
C ALA A 305 -10.80 1.11 -1.37
N TYR A 306 -11.38 0.61 -2.46
CA TYR A 306 -10.78 -0.44 -3.28
C TYR A 306 -10.04 0.07 -4.52
N ASN A 307 -10.06 1.38 -4.78
CA ASN A 307 -9.66 1.92 -6.08
C ASN A 307 -8.36 2.73 -6.05
N ASN A 308 -7.91 3.22 -4.89
CA ASN A 308 -6.76 4.14 -4.81
C ASN A 308 -5.61 3.65 -3.91
N PRO A 309 -4.81 2.65 -4.32
CA PRO A 309 -3.56 2.31 -3.66
C PRO A 309 -2.40 3.25 -4.02
N TYR A 310 -2.55 4.09 -5.01
CA TYR A 310 -1.46 4.74 -5.74
C TYR A 310 -0.77 5.84 -4.95
N MET A 311 -1.50 6.57 -4.11
CA MET A 311 -0.89 7.57 -3.24
C MET A 311 0.05 6.93 -2.22
N PHE A 312 -0.30 5.74 -1.73
CA PHE A 312 0.54 4.99 -0.80
C PHE A 312 1.80 4.44 -1.49
N GLU A 313 1.69 4.05 -2.76
CA GLU A 313 2.87 3.68 -3.56
C GLU A 313 3.79 4.89 -3.79
N TYR A 314 3.24 6.07 -4.07
CA TYR A 314 4.02 7.31 -4.17
C TYR A 314 4.76 7.61 -2.85
N TRP A 315 4.06 7.53 -1.70
CA TRP A 315 4.70 7.75 -0.40
C TRP A 315 5.77 6.71 -0.08
N ALA A 316 5.52 5.44 -0.41
CA ALA A 316 6.50 4.37 -0.23
C ALA A 316 7.77 4.58 -1.09
N ASN A 317 7.62 5.05 -2.33
CA ASN A 317 8.77 5.40 -3.18
C ASN A 317 9.55 6.61 -2.65
N LYS A 318 8.89 7.55 -2.01
CA LYS A 318 9.50 8.81 -1.54
C LYS A 318 10.14 8.69 -0.14
N HIS A 319 9.51 7.96 0.77
CA HIS A 319 9.86 7.93 2.19
C HIS A 319 10.22 6.54 2.71
N GLY A 320 10.35 5.54 1.82
CA GLY A 320 10.58 4.15 2.19
C GLY A 320 9.27 3.36 2.35
N VAL A 321 9.34 2.07 2.08
CA VAL A 321 8.17 1.17 2.09
C VAL A 321 7.51 1.09 3.47
N GLU A 322 8.30 1.25 4.52
CA GLU A 322 7.84 1.21 5.91
C GLU A 322 6.94 2.38 6.31
N ILE A 323 6.83 3.44 5.49
CA ILE A 323 6.00 4.60 5.86
C ILE A 323 4.54 4.21 6.12
N MET A 324 4.01 3.25 5.36
CA MET A 324 2.62 2.81 5.54
C MET A 324 2.42 2.05 6.84
N SER A 325 3.30 1.11 7.17
CA SER A 325 3.24 0.39 8.46
C SER A 325 3.45 1.35 9.63
N ARG A 326 4.33 2.33 9.50
CA ARG A 326 4.60 3.35 10.52
C ARG A 326 3.38 4.22 10.80
N ILE A 327 2.58 4.55 9.79
CA ILE A 327 1.33 5.29 10.00
C ILE A 327 0.42 4.56 10.98
N PHE A 328 0.32 3.23 10.89
CA PHE A 328 -0.47 2.42 11.82
C PHE A 328 0.24 2.23 13.17
N GLN A 329 1.53 1.89 13.17
CA GLN A 329 2.28 1.53 14.37
C GLN A 329 2.71 2.70 15.26
N GLU A 330 2.80 3.90 14.70
CA GLU A 330 3.33 5.09 15.38
C GLU A 330 2.30 6.22 15.46
N THR A 331 1.05 6.00 15.06
CA THR A 331 -0.02 6.98 15.29
C THR A 331 -0.22 7.22 16.78
N THR A 332 -0.61 8.44 17.14
CA THR A 332 -0.84 8.85 18.53
C THR A 332 -2.21 9.53 18.66
N LEU A 333 -2.69 9.70 19.88
CA LEU A 333 -3.94 10.42 20.13
C LEU A 333 -3.86 11.91 19.76
N ASP A 334 -2.65 12.47 19.60
CA ASP A 334 -2.43 13.83 19.13
C ASP A 334 -2.64 13.97 17.61
N ASP A 335 -2.62 12.86 16.88
CA ASP A 335 -2.90 12.83 15.45
C ASP A 335 -4.42 12.91 15.14
N LYS A 336 -5.24 13.27 16.11
CA LYS A 336 -6.68 13.48 15.91
C LYS A 336 -6.98 14.82 15.25
N THR A 337 -8.09 14.84 14.54
CA THR A 337 -8.70 16.04 14.01
C THR A 337 -9.57 16.74 15.08
N GLU A 338 -10.12 17.88 14.74
CA GLU A 338 -11.05 18.62 15.62
C GLU A 338 -12.29 17.80 16.00
N SER A 339 -12.73 16.89 15.14
CA SER A 339 -13.82 15.94 15.42
C SER A 339 -13.44 14.80 16.37
N GLY A 340 -12.16 14.71 16.77
CA GLY A 340 -11.65 13.69 17.67
C GLY A 340 -11.30 12.36 16.99
N GLN A 341 -11.38 12.26 15.66
CA GLN A 341 -11.00 11.07 14.89
C GLN A 341 -9.52 11.08 14.55
N LEU A 342 -8.88 9.91 14.51
CA LEU A 342 -7.50 9.77 14.03
C LEU A 342 -7.43 10.20 12.56
N ASN A 343 -6.32 10.85 12.20
CA ASN A 343 -6.09 11.30 10.82
C ASN A 343 -4.72 10.83 10.32
N PHE A 344 -4.72 9.93 9.37
CA PHE A 344 -3.50 9.32 8.83
C PHE A 344 -2.59 10.34 8.11
N ILE A 345 -3.13 11.43 7.57
CA ILE A 345 -2.33 12.50 6.96
C ILE A 345 -1.56 13.28 8.04
N LYS A 346 -2.17 13.52 9.21
CA LYS A 346 -1.45 14.12 10.35
C LYS A 346 -0.32 13.23 10.81
N THR A 347 -0.58 11.93 10.97
CA THR A 347 0.45 10.94 11.31
C THR A 347 1.56 10.95 10.27
N TYR A 348 1.22 10.89 8.98
CA TYR A 348 2.18 10.94 7.88
C TYR A 348 3.07 12.18 7.94
N LYS A 349 2.50 13.39 8.08
CA LYS A 349 3.26 14.65 8.20
C LYS A 349 4.22 14.63 9.39
N ARG A 350 3.76 14.13 10.54
CA ARG A 350 4.61 14.03 11.74
C ARG A 350 5.79 13.07 11.52
N LEU A 351 5.54 11.91 10.92
CA LEU A 351 6.56 10.89 10.67
C LEU A 351 7.61 11.30 9.64
N THR A 352 7.20 12.06 8.64
CA THR A 352 8.07 12.56 7.55
C THR A 352 8.66 13.93 7.83
N HIS A 353 8.25 14.58 8.93
CA HIS A 353 8.67 15.92 9.32
C HIS A 353 8.38 17.01 8.28
N ILE A 354 7.33 16.82 7.47
CA ILE A 354 6.91 17.80 6.47
C ILE A 354 5.84 18.75 7.00
N ASN A 355 5.88 19.99 6.54
CA ASN A 355 4.83 20.96 6.80
C ASN A 355 3.68 20.83 5.79
N GLN A 356 2.65 21.69 5.89
CA GLN A 356 1.48 21.66 5.00
C GLN A 356 1.86 21.99 3.55
N GLU A 357 2.77 22.93 3.36
CA GLU A 357 3.24 23.34 2.04
C GLU A 357 3.95 22.20 1.32
N GLN A 358 4.86 21.52 2.01
CA GLN A 358 5.57 20.36 1.49
C GLN A 358 4.63 19.17 1.20
N LEU A 359 3.62 18.93 2.07
CA LEU A 359 2.58 17.94 1.77
C LEU A 359 1.84 18.30 0.47
N ASN A 360 1.46 19.56 0.31
CA ASN A 360 0.75 20.02 -0.88
C ASN A 360 1.61 19.92 -2.16
N GLU A 361 2.92 20.10 -2.05
CA GLU A 361 3.88 19.84 -3.14
C GLU A 361 3.91 18.37 -3.52
N GLU A 362 3.95 17.48 -2.53
CA GLU A 362 3.93 16.03 -2.77
C GLU A 362 2.62 15.57 -3.41
N MET A 363 1.47 16.11 -2.98
CA MET A 363 0.17 15.77 -3.56
C MET A 363 0.07 16.19 -5.03
N TYR A 364 0.65 17.34 -5.38
CA TYR A 364 0.71 17.80 -6.76
C TYR A 364 1.72 16.98 -7.60
N ASP A 365 2.91 16.70 -7.06
CA ASP A 365 3.90 15.86 -7.75
C ASP A 365 3.33 14.48 -8.03
N ALA A 366 2.67 13.85 -7.04
CA ALA A 366 1.97 12.58 -7.23
C ALA A 366 0.91 12.65 -8.34
N ALA A 367 0.05 13.67 -8.32
CA ALA A 367 -0.98 13.87 -9.34
C ALA A 367 -0.38 13.99 -10.74
N SER A 368 0.74 14.69 -10.88
CA SER A 368 1.46 14.86 -12.15
C SER A 368 2.06 13.54 -12.64
N ARG A 369 2.66 12.76 -11.74
CA ARG A 369 3.24 11.44 -12.05
C ARG A 369 2.19 10.40 -12.43
N PHE A 370 1.01 10.45 -11.82
CA PHE A 370 -0.09 9.52 -12.13
C PHE A 370 -0.65 9.67 -13.55
N ILE A 371 -0.39 10.78 -14.24
CA ILE A 371 -0.78 10.93 -15.66
C ILE A 371 -0.14 9.84 -16.53
N THR A 372 1.11 9.48 -16.24
CA THR A 372 1.87 8.47 -16.98
C THR A 372 2.37 7.31 -16.09
N TRP A 373 2.00 7.31 -14.81
CA TRP A 373 2.46 6.33 -13.81
C TRP A 373 3.99 6.32 -13.64
N ASP A 374 4.58 7.52 -13.61
CA ASP A 374 6.02 7.73 -13.36
C ASP A 374 6.38 7.37 -11.91
N LEU A 375 6.25 6.09 -11.60
CA LEU A 375 6.57 5.47 -10.31
C LEU A 375 7.42 4.22 -10.57
N PRO A 376 8.69 4.20 -10.16
CA PRO A 376 9.69 3.22 -10.62
C PRO A 376 9.25 1.76 -10.59
N ARG A 377 8.47 1.39 -9.55
CA ARG A 377 8.05 0.01 -9.36
C ARG A 377 6.94 -0.45 -10.31
N ILE A 378 6.01 0.45 -10.65
CA ILE A 378 4.80 0.09 -11.41
C ILE A 378 4.78 0.64 -12.82
N GLU A 379 5.71 1.54 -13.16
CA GLU A 379 5.74 2.23 -14.44
C GLU A 379 5.65 1.27 -15.63
N MET A 380 6.46 0.23 -15.65
CA MET A 380 6.51 -0.72 -16.77
C MET A 380 5.17 -1.46 -16.96
N ALA A 381 4.55 -1.92 -15.87
CA ALA A 381 3.27 -2.63 -15.90
C ALA A 381 2.12 -1.70 -16.32
N TYR A 382 2.20 -0.40 -15.97
CA TYR A 382 1.14 0.57 -16.22
C TYR A 382 1.29 1.33 -17.54
N ALA A 383 2.46 1.32 -18.18
CA ALA A 383 2.74 2.11 -19.40
C ALA A 383 1.73 1.85 -20.53
N ALA A 384 1.44 0.59 -20.83
CA ALA A 384 0.60 0.21 -21.97
C ALA A 384 -0.90 0.49 -21.77
N ARG A 385 -1.41 0.39 -20.54
CA ARG A 385 -2.86 0.44 -20.26
C ARG A 385 -3.28 1.65 -19.42
N GLY A 386 -2.37 2.20 -18.64
CA GLY A 386 -2.63 3.22 -17.63
C GLY A 386 -2.15 4.62 -17.99
N ALA A 387 -1.14 4.75 -18.85
CA ALA A 387 -0.59 6.06 -19.22
C ALA A 387 -1.52 6.85 -20.14
N ASN A 388 -1.61 8.16 -19.89
CA ASN A 388 -2.35 9.11 -20.73
C ASN A 388 -3.86 8.81 -20.90
N VAL A 389 -4.50 8.12 -19.93
CA VAL A 389 -5.91 7.73 -20.00
C VAL A 389 -6.87 8.65 -19.23
N HIS A 390 -6.36 9.63 -18.52
CA HIS A 390 -7.16 10.58 -17.74
C HIS A 390 -8.19 11.30 -18.60
N THR A 391 -9.35 11.60 -18.01
CA THR A 391 -10.44 12.34 -18.66
C THR A 391 -10.93 13.47 -17.78
N CYS A 392 -11.39 14.54 -18.40
CA CYS A 392 -11.94 15.70 -17.70
C CYS A 392 -13.23 16.19 -18.35
N GLN A 393 -14.00 17.00 -17.63
CA GLN A 393 -15.18 17.69 -18.17
C GLN A 393 -15.12 19.17 -17.78
N LEU A 394 -15.21 20.02 -18.77
CA LEU A 394 -15.15 21.48 -18.64
C LEU A 394 -16.43 22.12 -19.16
N VAL A 395 -16.76 23.29 -18.64
CA VAL A 395 -17.78 24.21 -19.16
C VAL A 395 -17.04 25.39 -19.81
N GLN A 396 -17.32 25.64 -21.08
CA GLN A 396 -16.73 26.78 -21.82
C GLN A 396 -17.66 27.99 -21.76
N LEU A 397 -17.11 29.10 -21.30
CA LEU A 397 -17.78 30.41 -21.18
C LEU A 397 -16.97 31.43 -22.00
N GLY A 398 -17.27 31.56 -23.28
CA GLY A 398 -16.43 32.32 -24.23
C GLY A 398 -15.04 31.73 -24.35
N VAL A 399 -14.01 32.48 -23.98
CA VAL A 399 -12.59 32.03 -24.00
C VAL A 399 -12.16 31.33 -22.68
N THR A 400 -13.04 31.30 -21.68
CA THR A 400 -12.75 30.74 -20.35
C THR A 400 -13.27 29.32 -20.25
N TYR A 401 -12.45 28.42 -19.73
CA TYR A 401 -12.82 27.08 -19.34
C TYR A 401 -13.00 27.02 -17.83
N ARG A 402 -14.07 26.38 -17.36
CA ARG A 402 -14.38 26.15 -15.94
C ARG A 402 -14.53 24.66 -15.71
N ILE A 403 -13.99 24.14 -14.60
CA ILE A 403 -14.24 22.74 -14.23
C ILE A 403 -15.74 22.50 -14.01
N SER A 404 -16.28 21.39 -14.50
CA SER A 404 -17.68 21.04 -14.24
C SER A 404 -17.88 20.62 -12.77
N PRO A 405 -19.07 20.84 -12.18
CA PRO A 405 -19.35 20.38 -10.82
C PRO A 405 -19.10 18.89 -10.59
N GLU A 406 -19.39 18.04 -11.60
CA GLU A 406 -19.22 16.59 -11.53
C GLU A 406 -17.76 16.15 -11.53
N ARG A 407 -16.83 17.01 -11.94
CA ARG A 407 -15.39 16.75 -12.01
C ARG A 407 -14.57 17.73 -11.19
N CYS A 408 -15.23 18.54 -10.36
CA CYS A 408 -14.57 19.49 -9.50
C CYS A 408 -13.75 18.77 -8.43
N PRO A 409 -12.44 19.05 -8.28
CA PRO A 409 -11.61 18.36 -7.32
C PRO A 409 -12.00 18.71 -5.88
N SER A 410 -12.00 17.70 -5.02
CA SER A 410 -12.09 17.80 -3.57
C SER A 410 -10.69 17.74 -2.95
N ASN A 411 -10.55 17.72 -1.64
CA ASN A 411 -9.25 17.71 -0.94
C ASN A 411 -8.29 16.64 -1.48
N TYR A 412 -7.15 17.09 -2.03
CA TYR A 412 -6.13 16.26 -2.63
C TYR A 412 -6.59 15.45 -3.86
N GLY A 413 -7.81 15.70 -4.36
CA GLY A 413 -8.23 15.27 -5.67
C GLY A 413 -7.59 16.13 -6.77
N TYR A 414 -7.54 15.62 -7.99
CA TYR A 414 -6.91 16.30 -9.11
C TYR A 414 -7.63 16.06 -10.44
N ASN A 415 -7.32 16.92 -11.41
CA ASN A 415 -7.72 16.77 -12.80
C ASN A 415 -6.47 16.72 -13.70
N GLY A 416 -6.41 15.72 -14.58
CA GLY A 416 -5.56 15.74 -15.76
C GLY A 416 -6.36 16.23 -16.95
N ILE A 417 -6.03 17.38 -17.49
CA ILE A 417 -6.69 18.03 -18.63
C ILE A 417 -5.77 17.89 -19.84
N LYS A 418 -6.12 16.99 -20.75
CA LYS A 418 -5.35 16.81 -21.98
C LYS A 418 -5.52 18.02 -22.89
N LEU A 419 -4.42 18.45 -23.48
CA LEU A 419 -4.34 19.62 -24.36
C LEU A 419 -3.85 19.24 -25.75
N THR A 420 -4.21 20.04 -26.76
CA THR A 420 -3.61 19.95 -28.09
C THR A 420 -2.13 20.34 -28.00
N VAL A 421 -1.30 19.60 -28.74
CA VAL A 421 0.16 19.84 -28.75
C VAL A 421 0.48 20.82 -29.87
N PRO A 422 0.94 22.06 -29.55
CA PRO A 422 1.38 22.99 -30.57
C PRO A 422 2.78 22.65 -31.08
N GLU A 423 3.28 23.43 -32.04
CA GLU A 423 4.64 23.26 -32.55
C GLU A 423 5.69 23.38 -31.43
N ALA A 424 6.76 22.59 -31.54
CA ALA A 424 7.89 22.65 -30.62
C ALA A 424 8.47 24.06 -30.51
N GLY A 425 8.89 24.44 -29.31
CA GLY A 425 9.36 25.79 -29.02
C GLY A 425 8.27 26.80 -28.71
N THR A 426 6.99 26.49 -28.98
CA THR A 426 5.86 27.33 -28.58
C THR A 426 5.73 27.36 -27.06
N THR A 427 5.56 28.53 -26.47
CA THR A 427 5.25 28.67 -25.05
C THR A 427 3.73 28.57 -24.84
N VAL A 428 3.27 27.48 -24.21
CA VAL A 428 1.91 27.37 -23.74
C VAL A 428 1.77 28.02 -22.36
N LYS A 429 0.61 28.62 -22.09
CA LYS A 429 0.36 29.29 -20.80
C LYS A 429 -1.07 29.04 -20.35
N VAL A 430 -1.25 28.82 -19.06
CA VAL A 430 -2.53 28.85 -18.37
C VAL A 430 -2.62 30.11 -17.53
N ASN A 431 -3.72 30.88 -17.66
CA ASN A 431 -4.08 31.95 -16.75
C ASN A 431 -5.23 31.42 -15.87
N PHE A 432 -4.92 31.19 -14.61
CA PHE A 432 -5.74 30.44 -13.67
C PHE A 432 -6.44 31.35 -12.66
N ARG A 433 -7.63 30.96 -12.25
CA ARG A 433 -8.36 31.59 -11.16
C ARG A 433 -9.16 30.55 -10.35
N GLY A 434 -8.84 30.39 -9.08
CA GLY A 434 -9.64 29.66 -8.11
C GLY A 434 -11.00 30.34 -7.86
N ILE A 435 -12.02 29.55 -7.60
CA ILE A 435 -13.38 30.02 -7.32
C ILE A 435 -13.71 29.66 -5.88
N ILE A 436 -13.88 30.66 -5.01
CA ILE A 436 -14.15 30.45 -3.59
C ILE A 436 -15.58 30.86 -3.18
N ASN A 437 -16.34 31.41 -4.11
CA ASN A 437 -17.70 31.89 -3.86
C ASN A 437 -18.59 31.59 -5.08
N SER A 438 -19.25 30.43 -5.06
CA SER A 438 -20.18 30.01 -6.10
C SER A 438 -21.18 29.00 -5.55
N SER A 439 -22.46 29.21 -5.81
CA SER A 439 -23.54 28.29 -5.42
C SER A 439 -23.66 27.07 -6.34
N GLU A 440 -22.90 27.02 -7.41
CA GLU A 440 -22.86 25.84 -8.33
C GLU A 440 -22.03 24.70 -7.76
N TYR A 441 -21.25 24.94 -6.67
CA TYR A 441 -20.31 23.98 -6.09
C TYR A 441 -20.49 23.88 -4.57
N ASN A 442 -20.13 22.74 -4.01
CA ASN A 442 -20.14 22.52 -2.56
C ASN A 442 -18.88 23.09 -1.91
N ILE A 443 -18.86 24.38 -1.62
CA ILE A 443 -17.72 25.06 -0.99
C ILE A 443 -18.04 25.30 0.49
N HIS A 444 -17.42 24.51 1.38
CA HIS A 444 -17.68 24.61 2.83
C HIS A 444 -16.66 25.47 3.58
N LYS A 445 -15.40 25.48 3.13
CA LYS A 445 -14.30 26.21 3.78
C LYS A 445 -13.54 27.09 2.76
N PRO A 446 -14.12 28.17 2.26
CA PRO A 446 -13.53 28.98 1.20
C PRO A 446 -12.16 29.57 1.56
N ASN A 447 -11.90 29.89 2.83
CA ASN A 447 -10.62 30.42 3.29
C ASN A 447 -9.48 29.39 3.28
N ASN A 448 -9.83 28.08 3.25
CA ASN A 448 -8.87 26.98 3.17
C ASN A 448 -8.51 26.60 1.72
N ALA A 449 -9.17 27.23 0.74
CA ALA A 449 -8.95 26.94 -0.67
C ALA A 449 -7.52 27.26 -1.10
N GLN A 450 -6.92 26.30 -1.79
CA GLN A 450 -5.65 26.47 -2.50
C GLN A 450 -5.55 25.41 -3.59
N TRP A 451 -4.84 25.74 -4.64
CA TRP A 451 -4.58 24.86 -5.77
C TRP A 451 -3.09 24.82 -6.10
N ARG A 452 -2.69 23.76 -6.80
CA ARG A 452 -1.44 23.73 -7.58
C ARG A 452 -1.76 23.32 -8.99
N TYR A 453 -1.13 23.97 -9.96
CA TYR A 453 -1.38 23.72 -11.37
C TYR A 453 -0.12 23.96 -12.21
N GLY A 454 0.07 23.12 -13.21
CA GLY A 454 1.21 23.21 -14.11
C GLY A 454 1.09 22.24 -15.27
N PHE A 455 2.05 22.29 -16.18
CA PHE A 455 2.05 21.48 -17.39
C PHE A 455 2.93 20.24 -17.25
N LEU A 456 2.56 19.20 -17.97
CA LEU A 456 3.36 18.01 -18.22
C LEU A 456 3.39 17.74 -19.71
N ALA A 457 4.57 17.71 -20.32
CA ALA A 457 4.78 17.22 -21.67
C ALA A 457 5.34 15.78 -21.62
N VAL A 458 4.73 14.88 -22.40
CA VAL A 458 5.19 13.50 -22.59
C VAL A 458 5.75 13.39 -24.00
N LEU A 459 6.98 12.93 -24.12
CA LEU A 459 7.68 12.82 -25.40
C LEU A 459 7.41 11.46 -26.06
N LYS A 460 7.69 11.34 -27.34
CA LYS A 460 7.48 10.11 -28.14
C LYS A 460 8.25 8.89 -27.63
N ASP A 461 9.36 9.11 -26.93
CA ASP A 461 10.15 8.06 -26.30
C ASP A 461 9.66 7.69 -24.88
N GLY A 462 8.56 8.31 -24.43
CA GLY A 462 7.98 8.13 -23.11
C GLY A 462 8.61 9.00 -22.01
N SER A 463 9.66 9.75 -22.29
CA SER A 463 10.24 10.69 -21.33
C SER A 463 9.29 11.86 -21.04
N ARG A 464 9.50 12.54 -19.93
CA ARG A 464 8.59 13.54 -19.37
C ARG A 464 9.32 14.83 -19.09
N VAL A 465 8.63 15.95 -19.34
CA VAL A 465 9.08 17.28 -18.96
C VAL A 465 7.99 17.90 -18.11
N TYR A 466 8.27 18.04 -16.82
CA TYR A 466 7.40 18.69 -15.85
C TYR A 466 7.68 20.20 -15.86
N GLY A 467 6.64 20.99 -16.13
CA GLY A 467 6.72 22.44 -16.00
C GLY A 467 6.70 22.87 -14.53
N GLU A 468 7.25 24.05 -14.25
CA GLU A 468 7.18 24.63 -12.91
C GLU A 468 5.73 24.92 -12.52
N PRO A 469 5.21 24.35 -11.42
CA PRO A 469 3.84 24.58 -10.99
C PRO A 469 3.66 25.95 -10.32
N SER A 470 2.46 26.50 -10.47
CA SER A 470 2.02 27.67 -9.71
C SER A 470 1.08 27.26 -8.58
N LYS A 471 1.09 28.00 -7.47
CA LYS A 471 0.19 27.84 -6.32
C LYS A 471 -0.69 29.07 -6.06
N GLU A 472 -0.60 30.05 -6.93
CA GLU A 472 -1.34 31.30 -6.79
C GLU A 472 -2.84 31.07 -7.06
N ASP A 473 -3.71 31.57 -6.18
CA ASP A 473 -5.16 31.48 -6.34
C ASP A 473 -5.65 32.24 -7.59
N ILE A 474 -4.90 33.26 -8.00
CA ILE A 474 -5.03 33.98 -9.28
C ILE A 474 -3.61 34.15 -9.82
N GLY A 475 -3.27 33.43 -10.87
CA GLY A 475 -1.90 33.44 -11.39
C GLY A 475 -1.78 32.72 -12.72
N SER A 476 -0.57 32.35 -13.05
CA SER A 476 -0.29 31.63 -14.30
C SER A 476 0.85 30.63 -14.15
N ALA A 477 0.84 29.62 -15.01
CA ALA A 477 1.96 28.71 -15.26
C ALA A 477 2.21 28.63 -16.76
N SER A 478 3.43 28.30 -17.17
CA SER A 478 3.78 28.16 -18.58
C SER A 478 4.80 27.04 -18.78
N LEU A 479 4.85 26.52 -20.01
CA LEU A 479 5.84 25.54 -20.46
C LEU A 479 6.22 25.85 -21.91
N GLN A 480 7.50 25.89 -22.21
CA GLN A 480 7.96 25.82 -23.58
C GLN A 480 7.86 24.36 -24.07
N VAL A 481 7.04 24.12 -25.08
CA VAL A 481 6.78 22.77 -25.60
C VAL A 481 8.06 22.16 -26.13
N PRO A 482 8.53 21.02 -25.56
CA PRO A 482 9.74 20.37 -26.03
C PRO A 482 9.60 19.78 -27.43
N GLU A 483 10.73 19.53 -28.10
CA GLU A 483 10.74 18.72 -29.32
C GLU A 483 10.21 17.30 -29.02
N ASN A 484 9.59 16.70 -30.04
CA ASN A 484 9.04 15.35 -29.95
C ASN A 484 7.93 15.16 -28.90
N THR A 485 7.29 16.22 -28.43
CA THR A 485 6.12 16.11 -27.55
C THR A 485 4.99 15.36 -28.27
N GLU A 486 4.48 14.30 -27.63
CA GLU A 486 3.35 13.50 -28.11
C GLU A 486 2.06 13.84 -27.37
N HIS A 487 2.17 14.07 -26.05
CA HIS A 487 1.03 14.47 -25.22
C HIS A 487 1.37 15.68 -24.39
N LEU A 488 0.39 16.55 -24.24
CA LEU A 488 0.49 17.73 -23.37
C LEU A 488 -0.69 17.73 -22.39
N TRP A 489 -0.40 17.95 -21.10
CA TRP A 489 -1.37 17.92 -20.04
C TRP A 489 -1.26 19.19 -19.18
N LEU A 490 -2.41 19.72 -18.76
CA LEU A 490 -2.51 20.62 -17.61
C LEU A 490 -3.00 19.79 -16.43
N VAL A 491 -2.21 19.77 -15.36
CA VAL A 491 -2.58 19.07 -14.11
C VAL A 491 -3.00 20.12 -13.09
N VAL A 492 -4.18 19.94 -12.48
CA VAL A 492 -4.69 20.81 -11.43
C VAL A 492 -5.06 19.97 -10.22
N ALA A 493 -4.40 20.19 -9.09
CA ALA A 493 -4.67 19.52 -7.83
C ALA A 493 -5.27 20.47 -6.79
N ALA A 494 -6.24 20.00 -6.02
CA ALA A 494 -6.81 20.70 -4.88
C ALA A 494 -5.91 20.46 -3.65
N THR A 495 -5.22 21.50 -3.21
CA THR A 495 -4.20 21.43 -2.16
C THR A 495 -4.53 22.41 -1.03
N PRO A 496 -5.42 22.03 -0.09
CA PRO A 496 -5.92 22.94 0.94
C PRO A 496 -4.80 23.47 1.83
N LYS A 497 -4.98 24.70 2.36
CA LYS A 497 -4.01 25.37 3.25
C LYS A 497 -3.82 24.67 4.57
N GLU A 498 -4.85 23.93 5.01
CA GLU A 498 -4.84 23.14 6.25
C GLU A 498 -5.56 21.82 6.05
N ILE A 499 -5.12 20.78 6.77
CA ILE A 499 -5.85 19.53 6.86
C ILE A 499 -7.12 19.77 7.65
N TYR A 500 -8.25 19.35 7.12
CA TYR A 500 -9.47 19.31 7.88
C TYR A 500 -10.25 18.00 7.66
N ASP A 501 -11.18 17.73 8.58
CA ASP A 501 -11.94 16.51 8.58
C ASP A 501 -12.74 16.32 7.31
N THR A 502 -12.69 15.11 6.80
CA THR A 502 -13.65 14.50 5.88
C THR A 502 -14.20 15.41 4.78
N GLY A 503 -13.40 16.28 4.24
CA GLY A 503 -13.86 17.13 3.17
C GLY A 503 -14.25 16.41 1.87
N ALA A 504 -14.84 15.23 1.98
CA ALA A 504 -15.27 14.45 0.84
C ALA A 504 -16.17 15.25 -0.10
N ASP A 505 -17.00 16.11 0.47
CA ASP A 505 -17.96 16.92 -0.28
C ASP A 505 -17.48 18.35 -0.56
N ASN A 506 -16.33 18.77 0.00
CA ASN A 506 -15.83 20.11 -0.23
C ASN A 506 -15.12 20.21 -1.56
N GLN A 507 -15.70 20.98 -2.46
CA GLN A 507 -15.17 21.19 -3.81
C GLN A 507 -14.29 22.44 -3.86
N TRP A 508 -13.24 22.36 -4.68
CA TRP A 508 -12.28 23.42 -4.96
C TRP A 508 -12.36 23.81 -6.45
N PRO A 509 -13.44 24.53 -6.87
CA PRO A 509 -13.65 24.89 -8.27
C PRO A 509 -12.64 25.92 -8.76
N TYR A 510 -12.39 25.87 -10.05
CA TYR A 510 -11.49 26.77 -10.73
C TYR A 510 -11.92 27.06 -12.17
N GLN A 511 -11.38 28.13 -12.74
CA GLN A 511 -11.48 28.45 -14.16
C GLN A 511 -10.16 28.95 -14.69
N PHE A 512 -9.99 28.88 -15.99
CA PHE A 512 -8.75 29.28 -16.66
C PHE A 512 -8.97 29.67 -18.11
N THR A 513 -8.01 30.42 -18.67
CA THR A 513 -7.82 30.58 -20.11
C THR A 513 -6.48 29.97 -20.51
N LEU A 514 -6.35 29.59 -21.77
CA LEU A 514 -5.14 29.03 -22.32
C LEU A 514 -4.61 29.90 -23.45
N ASP A 515 -3.29 30.07 -23.50
CA ASP A 515 -2.59 30.69 -24.62
C ASP A 515 -1.82 29.61 -25.40
N ASN A 516 -1.94 29.61 -26.72
CA ASN A 516 -1.25 28.73 -27.68
C ASN A 516 -1.60 27.22 -27.55
N THR A 517 -2.66 26.87 -26.91
CA THR A 517 -3.21 25.50 -26.84
C THR A 517 -4.68 25.53 -26.45
N GLU A 518 -5.36 24.39 -26.53
CA GLU A 518 -6.76 24.22 -26.13
C GLU A 518 -7.00 22.79 -25.59
N PRO A 519 -8.09 22.56 -24.83
CA PRO A 519 -8.43 21.21 -24.39
C PRO A 519 -8.64 20.25 -25.57
N ASP A 520 -8.01 19.07 -25.50
CA ASP A 520 -8.14 18.00 -26.48
C ASP A 520 -9.51 17.31 -26.31
N GLY A 521 -10.38 17.42 -27.32
CA GLY A 521 -11.76 16.92 -27.29
C GLY A 521 -11.89 15.41 -27.09
N ASP A 522 -10.86 14.63 -27.37
CA ASP A 522 -10.89 13.17 -27.20
C ASP A 522 -10.89 12.76 -25.72
N LYS A 523 -10.23 13.52 -24.86
CA LYS A 523 -10.07 13.23 -23.43
C LYS A 523 -10.76 14.27 -22.52
N CYS A 524 -11.03 15.45 -23.06
CA CYS A 524 -11.65 16.52 -22.31
C CYS A 524 -13.01 16.89 -22.93
N ARG A 525 -14.10 16.47 -22.29
CA ARG A 525 -15.43 16.87 -22.73
C ARG A 525 -15.67 18.36 -22.43
N VAL A 526 -15.86 19.16 -23.46
CA VAL A 526 -16.16 20.59 -23.34
C VAL A 526 -17.63 20.86 -23.62
N ILE A 527 -18.34 21.37 -22.61
CA ILE A 527 -19.74 21.78 -22.71
C ILE A 527 -19.76 23.28 -22.98
N LYS A 528 -20.25 23.69 -24.15
CA LYS A 528 -20.41 25.12 -24.52
C LYS A 528 -21.71 25.67 -23.91
N LYS A 529 -21.59 26.79 -23.21
CA LYS A 529 -22.74 27.56 -22.65
C LYS A 529 -22.78 28.97 -23.25
#